data_e0fc1f6569c98a0648531c95d4e8f06c
#
_entry.id   e0fc1f6569c98a0648531c95d4e8f06c
#
_cell.length_a   1.000
_cell.length_b   1.000
_cell.length_c   1.000
_cell.angle_alpha   90.00
_cell.angle_beta   90.00
_cell.angle_gamma   90.00
#
_symmetry.space_group_name_H-M   'P 1'
#
loop_
_entity.id
_entity.type
_entity.pdbx_description
1 polymer ?
#
loop_
_entity_poly.entity_id
_entity_poly.type
_entity_poly.pdbx_seq_one_letter_code
_entity_poly.pdbx_strand_id
1 'polypeptide(L)'
;LVASGEVLLVTTPEPTSITDSYSLLKALYRHPRYEEAYTKVKMVANRVENVKEGQVLFDKLNAVVTRYLKTSMEYLGCVPQDPQVVQAVMQQVPVSIQNPGAKSSQAYQRIAEKLCDKTQEEQPRRGMAAFFSHIIGTRNGAAKQSR
;
A
#
# COMPACT_ATOMS: atom_id res chain seq x y z
N LEU A 1 10.16 -2.06 4.18
CA LEU A 1 8.94 -1.36 4.62
C LEU A 1 9.22 0.03 5.17
N VAL A 2 10.19 0.18 6.07
CA VAL A 2 10.48 1.48 6.75
C VAL A 2 10.98 2.57 5.78
N ALA A 3 11.63 2.21 4.70
CA ALA A 3 12.11 3.16 3.68
C ALA A 3 11.08 3.41 2.56
N SER A 4 9.91 2.79 2.63
CA SER A 4 8.84 2.95 1.63
C SER A 4 7.91 4.09 2.05
N GLY A 5 7.55 4.97 1.12
CA GLY A 5 6.54 6.01 1.35
C GLY A 5 5.12 5.44 1.50
N GLU A 6 4.88 4.24 0.98
CA GLU A 6 3.60 3.54 1.09
C GLU A 6 3.80 2.05 1.37
N VAL A 7 2.91 1.49 2.19
CA VAL A 7 2.83 0.06 2.49
C VAL A 7 1.44 -0.43 2.13
N LEU A 8 1.35 -1.39 1.21
CA LEU A 8 0.12 -2.08 0.89
C LEU A 8 0.01 -3.34 1.74
N LEU A 9 -0.87 -3.33 2.73
CA LEU A 9 -1.19 -4.47 3.56
C LEU A 9 -2.34 -5.26 2.94
N VAL A 10 -2.09 -6.51 2.61
CA VAL A 10 -3.12 -7.44 2.12
C VAL A 10 -3.44 -8.44 3.22
N THR A 11 -4.70 -8.48 3.65
CA THR A 11 -5.15 -9.36 4.74
C THR A 11 -6.43 -10.10 4.35
N THR A 12 -6.66 -11.26 4.95
CA THR A 12 -7.84 -12.10 4.71
C THR A 12 -8.68 -12.22 5.99
N PRO A 13 -9.95 -12.68 5.92
CA PRO A 13 -10.80 -12.85 7.10
C PRO A 13 -10.31 -13.92 8.09
N GLU A 14 -9.36 -14.75 7.71
CA GLU A 14 -8.85 -15.80 8.59
C GLU A 14 -8.17 -15.21 9.84
N PRO A 15 -8.43 -15.76 11.05
CA PRO A 15 -7.88 -15.25 12.32
C PRO A 15 -6.36 -15.14 12.34
N THR A 16 -5.66 -16.10 11.72
CA THR A 16 -4.20 -16.09 11.59
C THR A 16 -3.71 -14.90 10.78
N SER A 17 -4.34 -14.63 9.63
CA SER A 17 -3.99 -13.50 8.77
C SER A 17 -4.17 -12.15 9.48
N ILE A 18 -5.22 -12.02 10.29
CA ILE A 18 -5.48 -10.80 11.09
C ILE A 18 -4.39 -10.64 12.15
N THR A 19 -4.02 -11.71 12.84
CA THR A 19 -2.97 -11.70 13.88
C THR A 19 -1.61 -11.36 13.29
N ASP A 20 -1.27 -11.95 12.15
CA ASP A 20 -0.01 -11.70 11.45
C ASP A 20 0.06 -10.26 10.93
N SER A 21 -1.04 -9.75 10.36
CA SER A 21 -1.16 -8.36 9.93
C SER A 21 -0.93 -7.39 11.08
N TYR A 22 -1.55 -7.62 12.23
CA TYR A 22 -1.33 -6.80 13.42
C TYR A 22 0.12 -6.87 13.91
N SER A 23 0.70 -8.06 13.93
CA SER A 23 2.09 -8.26 14.36
C SER A 23 3.08 -7.55 13.46
N LEU A 24 2.86 -7.59 12.13
CA LEU A 24 3.65 -6.87 11.15
C LEU A 24 3.53 -5.35 11.35
N LEU A 25 2.32 -4.83 11.53
CA LEU A 25 2.09 -3.41 11.79
C LEU A 25 2.74 -2.96 13.10
N LYS A 26 2.64 -3.76 14.16
CA LYS A 26 3.30 -3.48 15.44
C LYS A 26 4.81 -3.41 15.28
N ALA A 27 5.41 -4.32 14.52
CA ALA A 27 6.85 -4.29 14.22
C ALA A 27 7.24 -3.06 13.40
N LEU A 28 6.43 -2.69 12.40
CA LEU A 28 6.64 -1.50 11.57
C LEU A 28 6.61 -0.22 12.41
N TYR A 29 5.52 0.00 13.14
CA TYR A 29 5.30 1.24 13.90
C TYR A 29 6.23 1.39 15.12
N ARG A 30 6.80 0.31 15.62
CA ARG A 30 7.81 0.34 16.70
C ARG A 30 9.25 0.44 16.20
N HIS A 31 9.44 0.40 14.88
CA HIS A 31 10.78 0.47 14.32
C HIS A 31 11.38 1.89 14.51
N PRO A 32 12.64 2.04 15.00
CA PRO A 32 13.23 3.36 15.30
C PRO A 32 13.31 4.32 14.12
N ARG A 33 13.30 3.80 12.89
CA ARG A 33 13.31 4.61 11.66
C ARG A 33 11.93 4.81 11.04
N TYR A 34 10.87 4.38 11.74
CA TYR A 34 9.51 4.61 11.23
C TYR A 34 9.11 6.05 11.49
N GLU A 35 8.68 6.73 10.45
CA GLU A 35 8.16 8.09 10.51
C GLU A 35 6.76 8.10 9.90
N GLU A 36 5.74 8.27 10.74
CA GLU A 36 4.32 8.24 10.32
C GLU A 36 4.02 9.32 9.27
N ALA A 37 4.71 10.46 9.34
CA ALA A 37 4.55 11.54 8.37
C ALA A 37 4.94 11.14 6.93
N TYR A 38 5.74 10.09 6.78
CA TYR A 38 6.27 9.67 5.47
C TYR A 38 5.84 8.27 5.04
N THR A 39 5.22 7.48 5.93
CA THR A 39 4.81 6.11 5.59
C THR A 39 3.32 5.93 5.81
N LYS A 40 2.56 5.80 4.72
CA LYS A 40 1.13 5.52 4.76
C LYS A 40 0.88 4.04 4.62
N VAL A 41 0.05 3.48 5.49
CA VAL A 41 -0.40 2.09 5.38
C VAL A 41 -1.78 2.04 4.76
N LYS A 42 -1.89 1.38 3.62
CA LYS A 42 -3.14 1.14 2.89
C LYS A 42 -3.51 -0.33 2.97
N MET A 43 -4.76 -0.65 3.26
CA MET A 43 -5.22 -2.03 3.44
C MET A 43 -6.15 -2.48 2.32
N VAL A 44 -5.93 -3.70 1.85
CA VAL A 44 -6.82 -4.46 0.97
C VAL A 44 -7.31 -5.70 1.71
N ALA A 45 -8.64 -5.86 1.81
CA ALA A 45 -9.25 -7.10 2.30
C ALA A 45 -9.35 -8.11 1.16
N ASN A 46 -8.63 -9.21 1.24
CA ASN A 46 -8.58 -10.24 0.19
C ASN A 46 -9.39 -11.47 0.56
N ARG A 47 -9.91 -12.18 -0.44
CA ARG A 47 -10.68 -13.42 -0.29
C ARG A 47 -11.92 -13.26 0.59
N VAL A 48 -12.59 -12.14 0.48
CA VAL A 48 -13.84 -11.87 1.19
C VAL A 48 -15.05 -12.42 0.42
N GLU A 49 -16.10 -12.75 1.12
CA GLU A 49 -17.35 -13.19 0.48
C GLU A 49 -18.06 -12.03 -0.23
N ASN A 50 -18.03 -10.84 0.37
CA ASN A 50 -18.68 -9.65 -0.14
C ASN A 50 -18.00 -8.36 0.37
N VAL A 51 -18.43 -7.22 -0.16
CA VAL A 51 -17.88 -5.90 0.19
C VAL A 51 -18.09 -5.56 1.67
N LYS A 52 -19.23 -5.99 2.26
CA LYS A 52 -19.53 -5.74 3.67
C LYS A 52 -18.57 -6.48 4.60
N GLU A 53 -18.22 -7.71 4.28
CA GLU A 53 -17.22 -8.46 5.04
C GLU A 53 -15.85 -7.79 4.98
N GLY A 54 -15.45 -7.29 3.80
CA GLY A 54 -14.22 -6.56 3.63
C GLY A 54 -14.16 -5.29 4.49
N GLN A 55 -15.24 -4.54 4.57
CA GLN A 55 -15.35 -3.37 5.42
C GLN A 55 -15.28 -3.74 6.91
N VAL A 56 -16.01 -4.76 7.34
CA VAL A 56 -15.99 -5.26 8.73
C VAL A 56 -14.58 -5.72 9.13
N LEU A 57 -13.87 -6.41 8.23
CA LEU A 57 -12.49 -6.82 8.48
C LEU A 57 -11.56 -5.61 8.68
N PHE A 58 -11.68 -4.60 7.80
CA PHE A 58 -10.93 -3.37 7.93
C PHE A 58 -11.23 -2.66 9.26
N ASP A 59 -12.50 -2.46 9.57
CA ASP A 59 -12.93 -1.72 10.78
C ASP A 59 -12.41 -2.40 12.06
N LYS A 60 -12.47 -3.73 12.13
CA LYS A 60 -11.93 -4.51 13.27
C LYS A 60 -10.42 -4.32 13.41
N LEU A 61 -9.66 -4.49 12.33
CA LEU A 61 -8.20 -4.36 12.40
C LEU A 61 -7.80 -2.92 12.67
N ASN A 62 -8.43 -1.95 12.02
CA ASN A 62 -8.14 -0.52 12.21
C ASN A 62 -8.48 -0.05 13.64
N ALA A 63 -9.55 -0.54 14.25
CA ALA A 63 -9.88 -0.24 15.66
C ALA A 63 -8.78 -0.72 16.62
N VAL A 64 -8.21 -1.91 16.39
CA VAL A 64 -7.10 -2.45 17.19
C VAL A 64 -5.82 -1.63 16.96
N VAL A 65 -5.51 -1.30 15.71
CA VAL A 65 -4.36 -0.47 15.33
C VAL A 65 -4.46 0.91 15.97
N THR A 66 -5.61 1.59 15.85
CA THR A 66 -5.85 2.90 16.46
C THR A 66 -5.72 2.87 17.98
N ARG A 67 -6.28 1.84 18.61
CA ARG A 67 -6.25 1.71 20.07
C ARG A 67 -4.85 1.48 20.62
N TYR A 68 -4.07 0.58 20.02
CA TYR A 68 -2.81 0.10 20.60
C TYR A 68 -1.55 0.68 19.94
N LEU A 69 -1.63 1.09 18.67
CA LEU A 69 -0.52 1.67 17.94
C LEU A 69 -0.65 3.19 17.74
N LYS A 70 -1.82 3.77 18.12
CA LYS A 70 -2.11 5.21 18.06
C LYS A 70 -2.01 5.81 16.65
N THR A 71 -2.27 5.01 15.63
CA THR A 71 -2.26 5.40 14.23
C THR A 71 -3.48 4.81 13.52
N SER A 72 -3.63 5.07 12.24
CA SER A 72 -4.74 4.54 11.42
C SER A 72 -4.25 4.07 10.07
N MET A 73 -5.05 3.22 9.43
CA MET A 73 -4.82 2.74 8.08
C MET A 73 -5.86 3.33 7.12
N GLU A 74 -5.54 3.35 5.84
CA GLU A 74 -6.48 3.68 4.79
C GLU A 74 -7.07 2.40 4.17
N TYR A 75 -8.39 2.37 3.95
CA TYR A 75 -9.05 1.26 3.26
C TYR A 75 -9.11 1.48 1.75
N LEU A 76 -8.41 0.68 0.99
CA LEU A 76 -8.44 0.75 -0.48
C LEU A 76 -9.62 0.00 -1.10
N GLY A 77 -10.06 -1.08 -0.45
CA GLY A 77 -11.13 -1.92 -0.93
C GLY A 77 -10.93 -3.39 -0.66
N CYS A 78 -11.68 -4.22 -1.35
CA CYS A 78 -11.61 -5.67 -1.20
C CYS A 78 -11.54 -6.41 -2.53
N VAL A 79 -10.97 -7.60 -2.48
CA VAL A 79 -10.97 -8.59 -3.55
C VAL A 79 -11.83 -9.77 -3.10
N PRO A 80 -12.93 -10.08 -3.81
CA PRO A 80 -13.78 -11.20 -3.46
C PRO A 80 -13.07 -12.54 -3.70
N GLN A 81 -13.50 -13.56 -2.96
CA GLN A 81 -13.14 -14.93 -3.27
C GLN A 81 -13.70 -15.29 -4.65
N ASP A 82 -12.83 -15.76 -5.55
CA ASP A 82 -13.16 -15.99 -6.94
C ASP A 82 -12.46 -17.27 -7.45
N PRO A 83 -13.24 -18.30 -7.86
CA PRO A 83 -12.69 -19.54 -8.41
C PRO A 83 -11.82 -19.32 -9.66
N GLN A 84 -12.06 -18.23 -10.41
CA GLN A 84 -11.26 -17.89 -11.59
C GLN A 84 -9.79 -17.62 -11.23
N VAL A 85 -9.52 -17.10 -10.03
CA VAL A 85 -8.14 -16.90 -9.54
C VAL A 85 -7.44 -18.25 -9.39
N VAL A 86 -8.11 -19.27 -8.83
CA VAL A 86 -7.52 -20.60 -8.67
C VAL A 86 -7.19 -21.21 -10.03
N GLN A 87 -8.08 -21.10 -11.01
CA GLN A 87 -7.85 -21.59 -12.37
C GLN A 87 -6.68 -20.86 -13.03
N ALA A 88 -6.60 -19.55 -12.89
CA ALA A 88 -5.53 -18.72 -13.42
C ALA A 88 -4.16 -19.13 -12.82
N VAL A 89 -4.10 -19.35 -11.51
CA VAL A 89 -2.89 -19.84 -10.82
C VAL A 89 -2.44 -21.18 -11.34
N MET A 90 -3.37 -22.14 -11.53
CA MET A 90 -3.05 -23.47 -12.08
C MET A 90 -2.51 -23.38 -13.51
N GLN A 91 -2.92 -22.41 -14.29
CA GLN A 91 -2.46 -22.16 -15.65
C GLN A 91 -1.25 -21.24 -15.74
N GLN A 92 -0.79 -20.70 -14.60
CA GLN A 92 0.33 -19.76 -14.52
C GLN A 92 0.11 -18.49 -15.36
N VAL A 93 -1.15 -18.06 -15.50
CA VAL A 93 -1.55 -16.85 -16.21
C VAL A 93 -2.30 -15.92 -15.23
N PRO A 94 -1.97 -14.65 -15.12
CA PRO A 94 -2.71 -13.72 -14.26
C PRO A 94 -4.20 -13.68 -14.61
N VAL A 95 -5.07 -13.74 -13.60
CA VAL A 95 -6.53 -13.74 -13.82
C VAL A 95 -7.01 -12.49 -14.56
N SER A 96 -6.36 -11.35 -14.35
CA SER A 96 -6.65 -10.10 -15.06
C SER A 96 -6.39 -10.16 -16.55
N ILE A 97 -5.51 -11.04 -17.00
CA ILE A 97 -5.23 -11.29 -18.43
C ILE A 97 -6.15 -12.38 -18.95
N GLN A 98 -6.28 -13.48 -18.21
CA GLN A 98 -7.09 -14.64 -18.61
C GLN A 98 -8.58 -14.33 -18.64
N ASN A 99 -9.08 -13.65 -17.64
CA ASN A 99 -10.48 -13.26 -17.50
C ASN A 99 -10.62 -11.83 -16.94
N PRO A 100 -10.52 -10.80 -17.79
CA PRO A 100 -10.68 -9.41 -17.37
C PRO A 100 -12.05 -9.10 -16.74
N GLY A 101 -13.09 -9.88 -17.10
CA GLY A 101 -14.44 -9.76 -16.58
C GLY A 101 -14.67 -10.42 -15.22
N ALA A 102 -13.71 -11.18 -14.69
CA ALA A 102 -13.83 -11.83 -13.39
C ALA A 102 -14.01 -10.79 -12.26
N LYS A 103 -14.74 -11.18 -11.19
CA LYS A 103 -14.97 -10.30 -10.04
C LYS A 103 -13.67 -9.84 -9.40
N SER A 104 -12.70 -10.72 -9.30
CA SER A 104 -11.36 -10.43 -8.80
C SER A 104 -10.59 -9.46 -9.72
N SER A 105 -10.65 -9.66 -11.04
CA SER A 105 -9.99 -8.76 -12.02
C SER A 105 -10.53 -7.34 -11.94
N GLN A 106 -11.84 -7.18 -11.86
CA GLN A 106 -12.49 -5.87 -11.67
C GLN A 106 -12.14 -5.25 -10.32
N ALA A 107 -11.97 -6.06 -9.27
CA ALA A 107 -11.54 -5.56 -7.96
C ALA A 107 -10.10 -5.06 -8.00
N TYR A 108 -9.18 -5.79 -8.63
CA TYR A 108 -7.80 -5.36 -8.83
C TYR A 108 -7.70 -4.05 -9.61
N GLN A 109 -8.50 -3.91 -10.68
CA GLN A 109 -8.55 -2.68 -11.46
C GLN A 109 -8.97 -1.49 -10.60
N ARG A 110 -10.07 -1.59 -9.83
CA ARG A 110 -10.53 -0.51 -8.94
C ARG A 110 -9.50 -0.13 -7.87
N ILE A 111 -8.77 -1.12 -7.32
CA ILE A 111 -7.71 -0.86 -6.35
C ILE A 111 -6.52 -0.16 -7.01
N ALA A 112 -6.13 -0.60 -8.21
CA ALA A 112 -5.05 0.02 -8.97
C ALA A 112 -5.37 1.48 -9.34
N GLU A 113 -6.59 1.76 -9.81
CA GLU A 113 -7.06 3.12 -10.09
C GLU A 113 -6.92 4.02 -8.86
N LYS A 114 -7.40 3.60 -7.69
CA LYS A 114 -7.26 4.35 -6.43
C LYS A 114 -5.81 4.58 -6.02
N LEU A 115 -4.93 3.64 -6.29
CA LEU A 115 -3.50 3.79 -6.01
C LEU A 115 -2.85 4.80 -6.98
N CYS A 116 -3.18 4.73 -8.27
CA CYS A 116 -2.63 5.63 -9.29
C CYS A 116 -3.12 7.08 -9.12
N ASP A 117 -4.41 7.30 -8.88
CA ASP A 117 -4.99 8.64 -8.73
C ASP A 117 -4.37 9.39 -7.56
N LYS A 118 -4.19 8.72 -6.41
CA LYS A 118 -3.55 9.33 -5.24
C LYS A 118 -2.05 9.59 -5.43
N THR A 119 -1.37 8.77 -6.23
CA THR A 119 0.05 8.97 -6.51
C THR A 119 0.31 10.24 -7.29
N GLN A 120 -0.66 10.74 -8.06
CA GLN A 120 -0.54 12.03 -8.76
C GLN A 120 -0.72 13.24 -7.85
N GLU A 121 -1.55 13.13 -6.79
CA GLU A 121 -1.82 14.25 -5.88
C GLU A 121 -0.75 14.42 -4.78
N GLU A 122 -0.02 13.37 -4.41
CA GLU A 122 0.85 13.35 -3.23
C GLU A 122 2.36 13.30 -3.53
N GLN A 123 2.79 13.31 -4.78
CA GLN A 123 4.21 13.41 -5.09
C GLN A 123 4.69 14.87 -5.13
N PRO A 124 5.32 15.41 -4.09
CA PRO A 124 6.41 16.34 -4.29
C PRO A 124 7.49 15.51 -5.02
N ARG A 125 7.91 15.98 -6.21
CA ARG A 125 8.92 15.38 -7.10
C ARG A 125 10.24 15.09 -6.38
N ARG A 126 10.32 14.03 -5.57
CA ARG A 126 11.44 13.74 -4.65
C ARG A 126 12.49 12.77 -5.19
N GLY A 127 12.39 12.24 -6.39
CA GLY A 127 13.42 11.35 -6.92
C GLY A 127 14.49 12.11 -7.73
N MET A 128 14.13 12.60 -8.88
CA MET A 128 15.08 13.17 -9.83
C MET A 128 15.32 14.68 -9.67
N ALA A 129 14.30 15.46 -9.32
CA ALA A 129 14.46 16.90 -9.15
C ALA A 129 15.32 17.27 -7.92
N ALA A 130 15.22 16.51 -6.82
CA ALA A 130 16.10 16.70 -5.65
C ALA A 130 17.54 16.27 -5.95
N PHE A 131 17.74 15.21 -6.74
CA PHE A 131 19.05 14.77 -7.19
C PHE A 131 19.71 15.80 -8.10
N PHE A 132 18.98 16.34 -9.07
CA PHE A 132 19.50 17.37 -9.98
C PHE A 132 19.72 18.72 -9.30
N SER A 133 18.90 19.12 -8.32
CA SER A 133 19.12 20.36 -7.57
C SER A 133 20.39 20.28 -6.72
N HIS A 134 20.75 19.11 -6.19
CA HIS A 134 21.98 18.92 -5.44
C HIS A 134 23.22 18.96 -6.34
N ILE A 135 23.14 18.42 -7.56
CA ILE A 135 24.24 18.47 -8.53
C ILE A 135 24.44 19.89 -9.12
N ILE A 136 23.37 20.63 -9.35
CA ILE A 136 23.45 21.98 -9.91
C ILE A 136 23.86 23.01 -8.85
N GLY A 137 23.45 22.83 -7.58
CA GLY A 137 23.81 23.69 -6.45
C GLY A 137 25.30 23.67 -6.12
N THR A 138 25.98 22.54 -6.34
CA THR A 138 27.46 22.42 -6.11
C THR A 138 28.32 23.05 -7.21
N ARG A 139 27.76 23.37 -8.37
CA ARG A 139 28.53 23.98 -9.49
C ARG A 139 28.64 25.50 -9.46
N ASN A 140 27.79 26.17 -8.69
CA ASN A 140 27.81 27.65 -8.58
C ASN A 140 28.59 28.21 -7.39
N GLY A 141 29.21 27.33 -6.57
CA GLY A 141 30.05 27.75 -5.44
C GLY A 141 31.55 27.95 -5.74
N ALA A 142 32.02 27.57 -6.93
CA ALA A 142 33.47 27.57 -7.23
C ALA A 142 33.98 28.74 -8.09
N ALA A 143 33.19 29.78 -8.33
CA ALA A 143 33.56 30.88 -9.22
C ALA A 143 33.50 32.27 -8.56
N LYS A 144 33.97 32.43 -7.31
CA LYS A 144 34.14 33.74 -6.69
C LYS A 144 35.22 33.73 -5.59
N GLN A 145 36.46 33.42 -5.95
CA GLN A 145 37.65 33.87 -5.20
C GLN A 145 38.82 33.94 -6.14
N SER A 146 38.92 35.03 -6.88
CA SER A 146 40.18 35.56 -7.39
C SER A 146 39.94 36.97 -7.95
N ARG A 147 40.04 37.92 -7.05
CA ARG A 147 40.58 39.28 -7.29
C ARG A 147 40.75 39.97 -5.96
#